data_b6f93a6303b97f1d883bf513b2597b2e
#
_entry.id   b6f93a6303b97f1d883bf513b2597b2e
#
_cell.length_a   1.000
_cell.length_b   1.000
_cell.length_c   1.000
_cell.angle_alpha   90.00
_cell.angle_beta   90.00
_cell.angle_gamma   90.00
#
_symmetry.space_group_name_H-M   'P 1'
#
loop_
_entity.id
_entity.type
_entity.pdbx_description
1 polymer ?
#
loop_
_entity_poly.entity_id
_entity_poly.type
_entity_poly.pdbx_seq_one_letter_code
_entity_poly.pdbx_strand_id
1 'polypeptide(L)'
;MKKIILALSLLIVTIDAIAQKNKTPECIKLKNGAVLTFQKDETDRSVIIFGQGGAKDSLGIKIYMKDGSCIDYLYSQIDFITFYDQEGGQTDDNNINKNNETDLARNKEAWRLEFPKLHQGDEDFTYEITHYADKEQVVNFSLEWDGQKRGNRWTCYQLHAGNLPKNTKRNNKFKEDLKITNPAHRTTLADYRPTSSIYSRGHLCPSSDRLFSVEQNMQTFYLSNMQPQETGHNSGVWQQLEKKVRDYASDVECDTLYIVKAATIDKPEHIKNTTPTGLRVPAYFYMALLSYNNATGKYHALGIWSPHYKKSPTEYITIKELQSRTNIDFFCNLPDDIEEEVENDKSNDNARFWGITFNSK
;
A
#
# COMPACT_ATOMS: atom_id res chain seq x y z
N MET A 1 -14.00 -30.82 -39.38
CA MET A 1 -14.50 -29.53 -38.86
C MET A 1 -13.29 -28.63 -38.71
N LYS A 2 -13.15 -27.63 -39.57
CA LYS A 2 -12.00 -26.71 -39.59
C LYS A 2 -12.17 -25.68 -38.44
N LYS A 3 -11.23 -25.66 -37.51
CA LYS A 3 -11.12 -24.58 -36.51
C LYS A 3 -10.60 -23.34 -37.25
N ILE A 4 -11.42 -22.30 -37.30
CA ILE A 4 -11.03 -20.96 -37.75
C ILE A 4 -10.20 -20.37 -36.63
N ILE A 5 -8.89 -20.27 -36.81
CA ILE A 5 -7.99 -19.49 -35.97
C ILE A 5 -8.11 -18.05 -36.49
N LEU A 6 -8.76 -17.16 -35.71
CA LEU A 6 -8.76 -15.75 -35.97
C LEU A 6 -7.38 -15.20 -35.57
N ALA A 7 -6.50 -15.03 -36.53
CA ALA A 7 -5.21 -14.38 -36.29
C ALA A 7 -5.42 -12.88 -36.16
N LEU A 8 -5.44 -12.40 -34.92
CA LEU A 8 -5.31 -10.97 -34.66
C LEU A 8 -3.84 -10.62 -34.90
N SER A 9 -3.54 -9.95 -36.01
CA SER A 9 -2.19 -9.43 -36.28
C SER A 9 -1.90 -8.28 -35.33
N LEU A 10 -1.29 -8.57 -34.17
CA LEU A 10 -0.73 -7.58 -33.30
C LEU A 10 0.60 -7.11 -33.90
N LEU A 11 0.67 -5.82 -34.23
CA LEU A 11 1.92 -5.18 -34.64
C LEU A 11 2.84 -5.10 -33.42
N ILE A 12 3.84 -5.99 -33.35
CA ILE A 12 4.86 -5.96 -32.30
C ILE A 12 5.80 -4.81 -32.64
N VAL A 13 5.66 -3.69 -31.98
CA VAL A 13 6.69 -2.64 -31.98
C VAL A 13 7.72 -3.07 -30.94
N THR A 14 8.82 -3.64 -31.39
CA THR A 14 10.01 -3.82 -30.55
C THR A 14 10.63 -2.45 -30.33
N ILE A 15 10.25 -1.80 -29.26
CA ILE A 15 11.06 -0.70 -28.72
C ILE A 15 12.18 -1.39 -27.96
N ASP A 16 13.42 -1.23 -28.43
CA ASP A 16 14.61 -1.47 -27.65
C ASP A 16 14.60 -0.51 -26.45
N ALA A 17 13.85 -0.88 -25.42
CA ALA A 17 13.95 -0.26 -24.12
C ALA A 17 15.26 -0.74 -23.52
N ILE A 18 16.28 0.08 -23.62
CA ILE A 18 17.52 -0.04 -22.88
C ILE A 18 17.15 -0.35 -21.44
N ALA A 19 17.56 -1.59 -21.01
CA ALA A 19 17.52 -2.10 -19.63
C ALA A 19 16.20 -2.63 -19.03
N GLN A 20 15.32 -3.26 -19.77
CA GLN A 20 14.59 -4.37 -19.17
C GLN A 20 15.39 -5.66 -19.38
N LYS A 21 16.17 -6.03 -18.35
CA LYS A 21 16.71 -7.41 -18.28
C LYS A 21 15.50 -8.34 -18.38
N ASN A 22 15.52 -9.24 -19.36
CA ASN A 22 14.48 -10.25 -19.56
C ASN A 22 14.34 -11.08 -18.28
N LYS A 23 13.36 -10.75 -17.45
CA LYS A 23 13.12 -11.48 -16.20
C LYS A 23 12.40 -12.78 -16.52
N THR A 24 12.86 -13.89 -15.98
CA THR A 24 12.19 -15.18 -16.09
C THR A 24 11.09 -15.25 -15.03
N PRO A 25 9.81 -15.42 -15.37
CA PRO A 25 8.74 -15.54 -14.37
C PRO A 25 8.93 -16.86 -13.59
N GLU A 26 8.71 -16.79 -12.29
CA GLU A 26 8.71 -17.94 -11.39
C GLU A 26 7.29 -18.45 -11.15
N CYS A 27 6.38 -17.53 -10.87
CA CYS A 27 5.00 -17.86 -10.58
C CYS A 27 4.05 -16.78 -11.09
N ILE A 28 2.90 -17.18 -11.61
CA ILE A 28 1.76 -16.31 -11.89
C ILE A 28 0.57 -16.85 -11.12
N LYS A 29 0.02 -16.05 -10.23
CA LYS A 29 -1.28 -16.33 -9.63
C LYS A 29 -2.37 -15.58 -10.39
N LEU A 30 -3.37 -16.32 -10.83
CA LEU A 30 -4.53 -15.78 -11.53
C LEU A 30 -5.64 -15.41 -10.53
N LYS A 31 -6.46 -14.44 -10.87
CA LYS A 31 -7.61 -14.00 -10.07
C LYS A 31 -8.66 -15.09 -9.84
N ASN A 32 -8.69 -16.13 -10.66
CA ASN A 32 -9.52 -17.32 -10.46
C ASN A 32 -8.96 -18.32 -9.44
N GLY A 33 -7.83 -17.99 -8.81
CA GLY A 33 -7.14 -18.80 -7.81
C GLY A 33 -6.14 -19.81 -8.38
N ALA A 34 -6.03 -19.97 -9.70
CA ALA A 34 -5.03 -20.84 -10.29
C ALA A 34 -3.61 -20.26 -10.09
N VAL A 35 -2.67 -21.14 -9.75
CA VAL A 35 -1.25 -20.81 -9.60
C VAL A 35 -0.48 -21.55 -10.67
N LEU A 36 0.29 -20.81 -11.46
CA LEU A 36 1.13 -21.31 -12.55
C LEU A 36 2.57 -21.11 -12.15
N THR A 37 3.32 -22.20 -12.06
CA THR A 37 4.75 -22.18 -11.75
C THR A 37 5.55 -22.45 -13.02
N PHE A 38 6.61 -21.70 -13.21
CA PHE A 38 7.50 -21.82 -14.35
C PHE A 38 8.86 -22.27 -13.86
N GLN A 39 9.43 -23.30 -14.47
CA GLN A 39 10.78 -23.73 -14.14
C GLN A 39 11.79 -22.84 -14.87
N LYS A 40 12.85 -22.43 -14.19
CA LYS A 40 13.88 -21.52 -14.72
C LYS A 40 14.59 -22.12 -15.95
N ASP A 41 14.75 -23.43 -15.97
CA ASP A 41 15.37 -24.18 -17.06
C ASP A 41 14.43 -24.41 -18.27
N GLU A 42 13.12 -24.26 -18.10
CA GLU A 42 12.10 -24.41 -19.16
C GLU A 42 11.67 -23.06 -19.77
N THR A 43 11.91 -21.96 -19.07
CA THR A 43 11.49 -20.61 -19.48
C THR A 43 12.65 -19.85 -20.12
N ASP A 44 12.42 -19.23 -21.28
CA ASP A 44 13.41 -18.40 -21.97
C ASP A 44 13.36 -16.95 -21.47
N ARG A 45 12.21 -16.29 -21.66
CA ARG A 45 12.01 -14.88 -21.27
C ARG A 45 10.54 -14.52 -21.14
N SER A 46 10.27 -13.39 -20.52
CA SER A 46 8.96 -12.75 -20.63
C SER A 46 9.05 -11.35 -21.25
N VAL A 47 7.97 -10.91 -21.89
CA VAL A 47 7.84 -9.56 -22.46
C VAL A 47 6.47 -8.99 -22.12
N ILE A 48 6.38 -7.67 -21.97
CA ILE A 48 5.11 -6.98 -21.74
C ILE A 48 4.37 -6.87 -23.08
N ILE A 49 3.06 -7.15 -23.06
CA ILE A 49 2.16 -6.94 -24.18
C ILE A 49 1.59 -5.54 -24.07
N PHE A 50 1.79 -4.71 -25.10
CA PHE A 50 1.24 -3.36 -25.16
C PHE A 50 0.05 -3.30 -26.14
N GLY A 51 -0.93 -2.45 -25.80
CA GLY A 51 -2.00 -2.07 -26.72
C GLY A 51 -1.58 -0.96 -27.68
N GLN A 52 -2.57 -0.39 -28.38
CA GLN A 52 -2.32 0.65 -29.39
C GLN A 52 -1.79 1.97 -28.80
N GLY A 53 -1.92 2.18 -27.49
CA GLY A 53 -1.41 3.35 -26.74
C GLY A 53 0.10 3.28 -26.41
N GLY A 54 0.83 2.24 -26.85
CA GLY A 54 2.25 2.06 -26.56
C GLY A 54 2.54 1.76 -25.10
N ALA A 55 3.69 2.25 -24.56
CA ALA A 55 4.12 1.95 -23.18
C ALA A 55 3.12 2.37 -22.08
N LYS A 56 2.16 3.23 -22.37
CA LYS A 56 1.08 3.64 -21.47
C LYS A 56 -0.13 2.71 -21.46
N ASP A 57 -0.13 1.68 -22.30
CA ASP A 57 -1.24 0.76 -22.50
C ASP A 57 -0.72 -0.69 -22.39
N SER A 58 -0.16 -1.03 -21.23
CA SER A 58 0.32 -2.38 -20.95
C SER A 58 -0.88 -3.30 -20.66
N LEU A 59 -1.11 -4.26 -21.54
CA LEU A 59 -2.25 -5.18 -21.51
C LEU A 59 -1.98 -6.47 -20.74
N GLY A 60 -0.73 -6.95 -20.73
CA GLY A 60 -0.42 -8.23 -20.15
C GLY A 60 1.05 -8.62 -20.29
N ILE A 61 1.33 -9.89 -20.04
CA ILE A 61 2.65 -10.51 -20.15
C ILE A 61 2.60 -11.71 -21.09
N LYS A 62 3.60 -11.83 -21.95
CA LYS A 62 3.88 -13.01 -22.79
C LYS A 62 5.13 -13.69 -22.27
N ILE A 63 5.03 -14.99 -22.03
CA ILE A 63 6.12 -15.84 -21.55
C ILE A 63 6.53 -16.78 -22.69
N TYR A 64 7.79 -16.75 -23.04
CA TYR A 64 8.40 -17.65 -24.01
C TYR A 64 9.06 -18.81 -23.30
N MET A 65 8.76 -20.03 -23.72
CA MET A 65 9.37 -21.25 -23.24
C MET A 65 10.55 -21.63 -24.12
N LYS A 66 11.53 -22.36 -23.58
CA LYS A 66 12.71 -22.83 -24.36
C LYS A 66 12.38 -23.84 -25.46
N ASP A 67 11.23 -24.48 -25.38
CA ASP A 67 10.70 -25.36 -26.44
C ASP A 67 10.10 -24.60 -27.64
N GLY A 68 10.11 -23.26 -27.57
CA GLY A 68 9.56 -22.38 -28.60
C GLY A 68 8.06 -22.07 -28.43
N SER A 69 7.39 -22.66 -27.45
CA SER A 69 6.01 -22.29 -27.12
C SER A 69 5.93 -20.93 -26.40
N CYS A 70 4.76 -20.33 -26.38
CA CYS A 70 4.52 -19.13 -25.59
C CYS A 70 3.13 -19.13 -24.97
N ILE A 71 3.00 -18.45 -23.84
CA ILE A 71 1.77 -18.33 -23.06
C ILE A 71 1.54 -16.85 -22.78
N ASP A 72 0.31 -16.38 -23.01
CA ASP A 72 -0.08 -14.98 -22.83
C ASP A 72 -1.07 -14.86 -21.69
N TYR A 73 -0.86 -13.89 -20.81
CA TYR A 73 -1.81 -13.51 -19.76
C TYR A 73 -2.06 -12.02 -19.78
N LEU A 74 -3.33 -11.63 -19.74
CA LEU A 74 -3.70 -10.24 -19.54
C LEU A 74 -3.56 -9.86 -18.06
N TYR A 75 -3.10 -8.66 -17.75
CA TYR A 75 -3.02 -8.16 -16.36
C TYR A 75 -4.39 -8.16 -15.66
N SER A 76 -5.48 -8.04 -16.43
CA SER A 76 -6.84 -8.19 -15.89
C SER A 76 -7.12 -9.59 -15.31
N GLN A 77 -6.36 -10.61 -15.70
CA GLN A 77 -6.50 -12.00 -15.25
C GLN A 77 -5.51 -12.36 -14.13
N ILE A 78 -4.47 -11.54 -13.94
CA ILE A 78 -3.37 -11.81 -13.02
C ILE A 78 -3.66 -11.14 -11.67
N ASP A 79 -3.43 -11.88 -10.59
CA ASP A 79 -3.41 -11.40 -9.22
C ASP A 79 -2.01 -10.87 -8.88
N PHE A 80 -0.98 -11.69 -9.09
CA PHE A 80 0.42 -11.29 -8.99
C PHE A 80 1.34 -12.15 -9.87
N ILE A 81 2.58 -11.66 -10.10
CA ILE A 81 3.67 -12.37 -10.77
C ILE A 81 4.91 -12.26 -9.90
N THR A 82 5.62 -13.38 -9.72
CA THR A 82 6.99 -13.40 -9.21
C THR A 82 7.96 -13.76 -10.34
N PHE A 83 9.22 -13.34 -10.22
CA PHE A 83 10.26 -13.58 -11.19
C PHE A 83 11.48 -14.20 -10.51
N TYR A 84 12.15 -15.13 -11.20
CA TYR A 84 13.45 -15.60 -10.76
C TYR A 84 14.48 -14.47 -10.79
N ASP A 85 15.37 -14.45 -9.82
CA ASP A 85 16.51 -13.57 -9.83
C ASP A 85 17.44 -13.90 -11.02
N GLN A 86 18.03 -12.88 -11.62
CA GLN A 86 18.99 -13.03 -12.70
C GLN A 86 20.27 -13.71 -12.18
N GLU A 87 20.87 -14.63 -13.00
CA GLU A 87 22.12 -15.27 -12.64
C GLU A 87 23.25 -14.25 -12.46
N GLY A 88 23.87 -14.30 -11.30
CA GLY A 88 24.99 -13.47 -10.90
C GLY A 88 25.00 -13.05 -9.43
N GLY A 89 23.90 -13.27 -8.74
CA GLY A 89 23.83 -13.16 -7.29
C GLY A 89 23.56 -14.53 -6.69
N GLN A 90 24.31 -14.92 -5.68
CA GLN A 90 23.89 -15.92 -4.71
C GLN A 90 22.43 -15.64 -4.38
N THR A 91 21.67 -16.70 -4.09
CA THR A 91 20.41 -16.62 -3.34
C THR A 91 20.74 -16.22 -1.91
N ASP A 92 21.36 -15.08 -1.73
CA ASP A 92 21.22 -14.33 -0.51
C ASP A 92 19.80 -13.79 -0.57
N ASP A 93 19.00 -14.27 0.36
CA ASP A 93 17.72 -13.65 0.69
C ASP A 93 18.07 -12.27 1.23
N ASN A 94 18.33 -11.34 0.29
CA ASN A 94 18.83 -9.99 0.54
C ASN A 94 17.74 -9.11 1.15
N ASN A 95 16.81 -9.75 1.85
CA ASN A 95 15.78 -9.07 2.62
C ASN A 95 15.66 -9.76 3.99
N ILE A 96 16.49 -9.30 4.92
CA ILE A 96 16.61 -9.87 6.27
C ILE A 96 15.41 -9.48 7.14
N ASN A 97 14.85 -8.31 6.93
CA ASN A 97 13.78 -7.73 7.75
C ASN A 97 12.36 -7.95 7.20
N LYS A 98 12.18 -8.52 6.01
CA LYS A 98 10.85 -8.75 5.41
C LYS A 98 9.90 -9.49 6.34
N ASN A 99 8.60 -9.35 6.08
CA ASN A 99 7.59 -10.20 6.69
C ASN A 99 7.81 -11.66 6.28
N ASN A 100 8.07 -12.51 7.25
CA ASN A 100 8.44 -13.90 7.04
C ASN A 100 7.20 -14.82 7.02
N GLU A 101 7.41 -16.15 6.92
CA GLU A 101 6.32 -17.13 6.87
C GLU A 101 5.41 -17.08 8.11
N THR A 102 5.94 -16.76 9.30
CA THR A 102 5.13 -16.60 10.51
C THR A 102 4.25 -15.37 10.40
N ASP A 103 4.77 -14.26 9.85
CA ASP A 103 4.00 -13.04 9.60
C ASP A 103 2.92 -13.30 8.54
N LEU A 104 3.23 -14.05 7.47
CA LEU A 104 2.28 -14.44 6.43
C LEU A 104 1.18 -15.37 6.95
N ALA A 105 1.46 -16.20 7.95
CA ALA A 105 0.46 -17.01 8.63
C ALA A 105 -0.55 -16.15 9.43
N ARG A 106 -0.11 -14.99 9.96
CA ARG A 106 -0.96 -14.02 10.66
C ARG A 106 -1.79 -13.19 9.67
N ASN A 107 -1.16 -12.76 8.58
CA ASN A 107 -1.86 -12.08 7.48
C ASN A 107 -1.23 -12.46 6.13
N LYS A 108 -1.98 -13.19 5.31
CA LYS A 108 -1.51 -13.68 4.00
C LYS A 108 -1.11 -12.58 3.01
N GLU A 109 -1.48 -11.32 3.27
CA GLU A 109 -1.14 -10.16 2.44
C GLU A 109 0.12 -9.42 2.94
N ALA A 110 0.75 -9.88 4.03
CA ALA A 110 1.89 -9.20 4.65
C ALA A 110 3.16 -9.13 3.77
N TRP A 111 3.19 -9.86 2.65
CA TRP A 111 4.25 -9.79 1.63
C TRP A 111 4.19 -8.53 0.76
N ARG A 112 3.08 -7.78 0.77
CA ARG A 112 2.87 -6.61 -0.11
C ARG A 112 3.76 -5.46 0.32
N LEU A 113 4.22 -4.64 -0.64
CA LEU A 113 5.19 -3.56 -0.37
C LEU A 113 4.65 -2.48 0.57
N GLU A 114 3.34 -2.26 0.59
CA GLU A 114 2.73 -1.31 1.53
C GLU A 114 2.67 -1.80 2.97
N PHE A 115 2.86 -3.10 3.23
CA PHE A 115 2.84 -3.61 4.60
C PHE A 115 4.10 -3.21 5.35
N PRO A 116 3.98 -2.56 6.51
CA PRO A 116 5.07 -2.47 7.45
C PRO A 116 5.44 -3.84 8.02
N LYS A 117 6.60 -3.96 8.64
CA LYS A 117 6.92 -5.11 9.47
C LYS A 117 5.85 -5.29 10.54
N LEU A 118 5.28 -6.49 10.61
CA LEU A 118 4.26 -6.79 11.60
C LEU A 118 4.83 -6.72 13.02
N HIS A 119 4.04 -6.16 13.94
CA HIS A 119 4.42 -6.06 15.34
C HIS A 119 4.65 -7.45 15.94
N GLN A 120 5.73 -7.59 16.70
CA GLN A 120 6.07 -8.82 17.40
C GLN A 120 5.76 -8.66 18.90
N GLY A 121 5.24 -9.71 19.50
CA GLY A 121 4.74 -9.69 20.87
C GLY A 121 3.30 -9.16 20.96
N ASP A 122 2.66 -9.38 22.07
CA ASP A 122 1.28 -8.97 22.36
C ASP A 122 0.23 -9.55 21.35
N GLU A 123 0.46 -10.79 20.86
CA GLU A 123 -0.40 -11.45 19.86
C GLU A 123 -1.85 -11.56 20.33
N ASP A 124 -2.11 -11.70 21.64
CA ASP A 124 -3.46 -11.73 22.21
C ASP A 124 -4.23 -10.43 22.02
N PHE A 125 -3.54 -9.32 21.76
CA PHE A 125 -4.11 -8.00 21.60
C PHE A 125 -3.90 -7.43 20.20
N THR A 126 -3.05 -8.01 19.35
CA THR A 126 -2.73 -7.52 18.02
C THR A 126 -3.60 -8.22 16.96
N TYR A 127 -4.22 -7.43 16.10
CA TYR A 127 -5.05 -7.92 15.00
C TYR A 127 -4.53 -7.36 13.68
N GLU A 128 -4.03 -8.22 12.82
CA GLU A 128 -3.62 -7.89 11.45
C GLU A 128 -4.78 -8.16 10.49
N ILE A 129 -5.47 -7.11 10.13
CA ILE A 129 -6.73 -7.18 9.39
C ILE A 129 -6.53 -6.73 7.95
N THR A 130 -6.93 -7.56 6.99
CA THR A 130 -7.11 -7.15 5.60
C THR A 130 -8.60 -7.11 5.27
N HIS A 131 -9.07 -5.98 4.76
CA HIS A 131 -10.40 -5.82 4.19
C HIS A 131 -10.36 -6.08 2.69
N TYR A 132 -11.20 -7.00 2.24
CA TYR A 132 -11.38 -7.33 0.84
C TYR A 132 -12.72 -6.81 0.36
N ALA A 133 -12.78 -6.37 -0.88
CA ALA A 133 -14.00 -5.96 -1.57
C ALA A 133 -14.23 -6.83 -2.81
N ASP A 134 -15.38 -6.62 -3.45
CA ASP A 134 -15.79 -7.30 -4.69
C ASP A 134 -15.70 -8.83 -4.57
N LYS A 135 -16.38 -9.37 -3.54
CA LYS A 135 -16.39 -10.80 -3.19
C LYS A 135 -14.99 -11.34 -2.83
N GLU A 136 -14.25 -10.58 -2.07
CA GLU A 136 -12.91 -10.93 -1.59
C GLU A 136 -11.83 -11.03 -2.69
N GLN A 137 -12.08 -10.45 -3.86
CA GLN A 137 -11.12 -10.48 -4.97
C GLN A 137 -10.15 -9.31 -4.96
N VAL A 138 -10.47 -8.21 -4.27
CA VAL A 138 -9.66 -7.00 -4.25
C VAL A 138 -9.29 -6.63 -2.82
N VAL A 139 -7.99 -6.53 -2.54
CA VAL A 139 -7.52 -5.94 -1.29
C VAL A 139 -7.89 -4.46 -1.28
N ASN A 140 -8.73 -4.07 -0.32
CA ASN A 140 -9.16 -2.69 -0.17
C ASN A 140 -8.17 -1.87 0.65
N PHE A 141 -7.91 -2.31 1.86
CA PHE A 141 -6.83 -1.83 2.73
C PHE A 141 -6.56 -2.85 3.83
N SER A 142 -5.39 -2.76 4.43
CA SER A 142 -5.02 -3.56 5.60
C SER A 142 -4.66 -2.65 6.76
N LEU A 143 -4.72 -3.17 7.97
CA LEU A 143 -4.40 -2.43 9.18
C LEU A 143 -3.86 -3.36 10.27
N GLU A 144 -3.09 -2.80 11.18
CA GLU A 144 -2.74 -3.42 12.44
C GLU A 144 -3.43 -2.67 13.58
N TRP A 145 -4.18 -3.42 14.38
CA TRP A 145 -4.97 -2.91 15.49
C TRP A 145 -4.42 -3.42 16.81
N ASP A 146 -4.21 -2.51 17.73
CA ASP A 146 -3.86 -2.80 19.11
C ASP A 146 -5.14 -2.81 19.96
N GLY A 147 -5.58 -4.01 20.37
CA GLY A 147 -6.81 -4.19 21.13
C GLY A 147 -6.71 -3.70 22.57
N GLN A 148 -5.52 -3.70 23.18
CA GLN A 148 -5.33 -3.17 24.54
C GLN A 148 -5.46 -1.64 24.54
N LYS A 149 -4.88 -0.98 23.54
CA LYS A 149 -4.97 0.48 23.35
C LYS A 149 -6.29 0.91 22.70
N ARG A 150 -7.00 -0.03 22.10
CA ARG A 150 -8.15 0.19 21.22
C ARG A 150 -7.85 1.24 20.16
N GLY A 151 -6.73 1.06 19.47
CA GLY A 151 -6.18 2.00 18.52
C GLY A 151 -5.54 1.33 17.31
N ASN A 152 -5.63 1.99 16.17
CA ASN A 152 -5.01 1.58 14.93
C ASN A 152 -3.53 1.96 14.95
N ARG A 153 -2.61 0.97 14.81
CA ARG A 153 -1.17 1.23 14.77
C ARG A 153 -0.75 1.75 13.40
N TRP A 154 -1.30 1.19 12.34
CA TRP A 154 -1.17 1.68 10.97
C TRP A 154 -2.27 1.10 10.07
N THR A 155 -2.57 1.81 9.00
CA THR A 155 -3.41 1.36 7.88
C THR A 155 -2.63 1.51 6.59
N CYS A 156 -2.55 0.46 5.78
CA CYS A 156 -1.84 0.47 4.51
C CYS A 156 -2.72 0.10 3.32
N TYR A 157 -2.38 0.66 2.16
CA TYR A 157 -3.14 0.45 0.92
C TYR A 157 -2.38 1.00 -0.30
N GLN A 158 -2.87 0.67 -1.48
CA GLN A 158 -2.33 1.17 -2.74
C GLN A 158 -3.29 2.16 -3.41
N LEU A 159 -2.72 3.14 -4.12
CA LEU A 159 -3.42 3.96 -5.12
C LEU A 159 -2.73 3.80 -6.48
N HIS A 160 -3.53 3.68 -7.52
CA HIS A 160 -3.10 3.62 -8.91
C HIS A 160 -4.26 4.05 -9.83
N ALA A 161 -3.99 4.31 -11.10
CA ALA A 161 -4.98 4.79 -12.05
C ALA A 161 -6.26 3.92 -12.10
N GLY A 162 -6.14 2.61 -11.87
CA GLY A 162 -7.27 1.67 -11.92
C GLY A 162 -8.24 1.76 -10.73
N ASN A 163 -7.82 2.33 -9.58
CA ASN A 163 -8.68 2.42 -8.38
C ASN A 163 -9.01 3.85 -7.94
N LEU A 164 -8.48 4.86 -8.62
CA LEU A 164 -8.79 6.28 -8.41
C LEU A 164 -10.18 6.74 -8.90
N PRO A 165 -10.84 6.11 -9.91
CA PRO A 165 -12.14 6.56 -10.38
C PRO A 165 -13.19 6.60 -9.28
N LYS A 166 -14.04 7.64 -9.30
CA LYS A 166 -15.10 7.88 -8.31
C LYS A 166 -16.45 7.42 -8.86
N ASN A 167 -16.74 6.14 -8.71
CA ASN A 167 -17.96 5.50 -9.24
C ASN A 167 -19.10 5.50 -8.22
N THR A 168 -18.84 5.89 -6.96
CA THR A 168 -19.84 5.93 -5.91
C THR A 168 -19.73 7.19 -5.05
N LYS A 169 -20.72 7.39 -4.17
CA LYS A 169 -20.75 8.50 -3.21
C LYS A 169 -20.24 8.04 -1.84
N ARG A 170 -19.77 9.00 -1.04
CA ARG A 170 -19.37 8.80 0.36
C ARG A 170 -20.53 8.20 1.18
N ASN A 171 -20.25 7.15 1.96
CA ASN A 171 -21.25 6.41 2.74
C ASN A 171 -21.63 7.13 4.02
N ASN A 172 -20.83 7.49 4.91
CA ASN A 172 -21.07 8.07 6.28
C ASN A 172 -21.65 7.11 7.34
N LYS A 173 -21.75 5.80 7.10
CA LYS A 173 -22.27 4.84 8.07
C LYS A 173 -21.15 4.19 8.87
N PHE A 174 -20.74 4.81 9.94
CA PHE A 174 -19.72 4.26 10.84
C PHE A 174 -20.24 3.03 11.57
N LYS A 175 -19.42 2.00 11.71
CA LYS A 175 -19.73 0.75 12.40
C LYS A 175 -18.50 0.10 13.01
N GLU A 176 -18.73 -0.76 13.99
CA GLU A 176 -17.68 -1.59 14.57
C GLU A 176 -17.06 -2.51 13.51
N ASP A 177 -15.81 -2.84 13.69
CA ASP A 177 -15.11 -3.84 12.87
C ASP A 177 -15.16 -5.19 13.57
N LEU A 178 -15.98 -6.10 13.06
CA LEU A 178 -16.16 -7.42 13.63
C LEU A 178 -14.98 -8.37 13.40
N LYS A 179 -14.01 -7.98 12.54
CA LYS A 179 -12.74 -8.71 12.40
C LYS A 179 -11.87 -8.61 13.65
N ILE A 180 -12.08 -7.59 14.50
CA ILE A 180 -11.59 -7.57 15.87
C ILE A 180 -12.52 -8.48 16.67
N THR A 181 -12.13 -9.74 16.88
CA THR A 181 -13.02 -10.79 17.39
C THR A 181 -13.44 -10.56 18.83
N ASN A 182 -12.55 -10.03 19.70
CA ASN A 182 -12.90 -9.69 21.08
C ASN A 182 -13.65 -8.35 21.13
N PRO A 183 -14.93 -8.31 21.59
CA PRO A 183 -15.70 -7.08 21.69
C PRO A 183 -15.06 -6.01 22.61
N ALA A 184 -14.34 -6.43 23.65
CA ALA A 184 -13.66 -5.51 24.57
C ALA A 184 -12.50 -4.74 23.91
N HIS A 185 -11.95 -5.27 22.83
CA HIS A 185 -10.88 -4.67 22.07
C HIS A 185 -11.37 -3.72 20.96
N ARG A 186 -12.67 -3.66 20.69
CA ARG A 186 -13.28 -2.79 19.68
C ARG A 186 -13.47 -1.38 20.18
N THR A 187 -13.54 -0.45 19.24
CA THR A 187 -14.14 0.87 19.46
C THR A 187 -15.57 0.90 18.95
N THR A 188 -16.42 1.65 19.63
CA THR A 188 -17.83 1.84 19.31
C THR A 188 -18.15 3.31 19.05
N LEU A 189 -19.31 3.60 18.51
CA LEU A 189 -19.76 5.00 18.36
C LEU A 189 -19.92 5.71 19.72
N ALA A 190 -20.22 4.96 20.77
CA ALA A 190 -20.31 5.50 22.12
C ALA A 190 -18.98 6.03 22.64
N ASP A 191 -17.87 5.41 22.25
CA ASP A 191 -16.51 5.85 22.66
C ASP A 191 -16.15 7.24 22.13
N TYR A 192 -16.64 7.60 20.93
CA TYR A 192 -16.37 8.91 20.32
C TYR A 192 -17.36 10.00 20.73
N ARG A 193 -18.54 9.64 21.29
CA ARG A 193 -19.63 10.60 21.59
C ARG A 193 -19.23 11.70 22.58
N PRO A 194 -18.58 11.39 23.72
CA PRO A 194 -18.29 12.42 24.75
C PRO A 194 -17.36 13.54 24.24
N THR A 195 -16.56 13.28 23.23
CA THR A 195 -15.56 14.22 22.70
C THR A 195 -15.86 14.69 21.28
N SER A 196 -17.04 14.41 20.76
CA SER A 196 -17.42 14.67 19.37
C SER A 196 -17.43 16.15 18.96
N SER A 197 -17.47 17.07 19.92
CA SER A 197 -17.31 18.51 19.67
C SER A 197 -15.86 18.94 19.42
N ILE A 198 -14.89 18.13 19.84
CA ILE A 198 -13.45 18.41 19.76
C ILE A 198 -12.79 17.52 18.70
N TYR A 199 -13.09 16.21 18.77
CA TYR A 199 -12.46 15.20 17.93
C TYR A 199 -13.44 14.59 16.94
N SER A 200 -13.08 14.64 15.68
CA SER A 200 -13.69 13.86 14.60
C SER A 200 -13.21 12.41 14.66
N ARG A 201 -13.95 11.53 14.02
CA ARG A 201 -13.47 10.19 13.65
C ARG A 201 -12.57 10.35 12.43
N GLY A 202 -11.26 10.55 12.66
CA GLY A 202 -10.28 10.76 11.61
C GLY A 202 -9.98 9.45 10.88
N HIS A 203 -10.20 9.43 9.56
CA HIS A 203 -9.89 8.28 8.73
C HIS A 203 -8.37 8.14 8.54
N LEU A 204 -7.88 6.90 8.54
CA LEU A 204 -6.53 6.56 8.09
C LEU A 204 -6.54 6.19 6.60
N CYS A 205 -7.33 5.21 6.16
CA CYS A 205 -7.68 5.07 4.75
C CYS A 205 -8.89 5.98 4.45
N PRO A 206 -8.71 7.10 3.71
CA PRO A 206 -9.79 8.06 3.49
C PRO A 206 -10.92 7.51 2.63
N SER A 207 -12.15 7.91 2.92
CA SER A 207 -13.29 7.60 2.06
C SER A 207 -13.09 8.06 0.61
N SER A 208 -12.38 9.17 0.41
CA SER A 208 -12.12 9.72 -0.93
C SER A 208 -11.16 8.89 -1.76
N ASP A 209 -10.37 8.01 -1.14
CA ASP A 209 -9.43 7.11 -1.80
C ASP A 209 -10.10 5.77 -2.18
N ARG A 210 -11.33 5.55 -1.76
CA ARG A 210 -12.10 4.32 -1.93
C ARG A 210 -13.51 4.56 -2.48
N LEU A 211 -13.61 5.44 -3.49
CA LEU A 211 -14.87 5.72 -4.18
C LEU A 211 -15.05 4.88 -5.45
N PHE A 212 -14.18 3.92 -5.70
CA PHE A 212 -14.28 3.05 -6.87
C PHE A 212 -15.52 2.13 -6.79
N SER A 213 -15.83 1.56 -5.63
CA SER A 213 -17.06 0.78 -5.41
C SER A 213 -17.75 1.15 -4.10
N VAL A 214 -19.05 0.82 -3.99
CA VAL A 214 -19.84 1.03 -2.78
C VAL A 214 -19.25 0.23 -1.62
N GLU A 215 -18.84 -1.01 -1.84
CA GLU A 215 -18.28 -1.89 -0.83
C GLU A 215 -16.96 -1.35 -0.30
N GLN A 216 -16.02 -0.97 -1.21
CA GLN A 216 -14.75 -0.37 -0.81
C GLN A 216 -14.97 0.86 0.06
N ASN A 217 -15.89 1.74 -0.33
CA ASN A 217 -16.19 2.94 0.43
C ASN A 217 -16.83 2.65 1.79
N MET A 218 -17.76 1.69 1.86
CA MET A 218 -18.40 1.31 3.13
C MET A 218 -17.39 0.82 4.17
N GLN A 219 -16.37 0.08 3.74
CA GLN A 219 -15.35 -0.48 4.62
C GLN A 219 -14.49 0.63 5.26
N THR A 220 -14.26 1.75 4.57
CA THR A 220 -13.50 2.87 5.17
C THR A 220 -14.16 3.46 6.42
N PHE A 221 -15.44 3.17 6.67
CA PHE A 221 -16.20 3.62 7.85
C PHE A 221 -16.19 2.63 9.02
N TYR A 222 -15.39 1.56 8.96
CA TYR A 222 -15.09 0.77 10.14
C TYR A 222 -14.34 1.62 11.18
N LEU A 223 -14.72 1.46 12.44
CA LEU A 223 -14.08 2.21 13.54
C LEU A 223 -12.63 1.79 13.79
N SER A 224 -12.22 0.62 13.29
CA SER A 224 -10.81 0.20 13.25
C SER A 224 -9.94 1.07 12.34
N ASN A 225 -10.53 1.76 11.37
CA ASN A 225 -9.87 2.71 10.47
C ASN A 225 -9.90 4.16 10.98
N MET A 226 -10.23 4.36 12.26
CA MET A 226 -10.45 5.69 12.84
C MET A 226 -9.53 5.98 14.00
N GLN A 227 -9.10 7.25 14.09
CA GLN A 227 -8.43 7.79 15.28
C GLN A 227 -9.15 9.04 15.76
N PRO A 228 -9.16 9.34 17.09
CA PRO A 228 -9.60 10.63 17.58
C PRO A 228 -8.74 11.74 16.98
N GLN A 229 -9.32 12.58 16.14
CA GLN A 229 -8.60 13.62 15.40
C GLN A 229 -9.27 14.99 15.61
N GLU A 230 -8.51 16.00 16.01
CA GLU A 230 -9.03 17.36 16.10
C GLU A 230 -9.73 17.77 14.81
N THR A 231 -10.95 18.29 14.92
CA THR A 231 -11.75 18.64 13.75
C THR A 231 -11.02 19.62 12.83
N GLY A 232 -10.30 20.59 13.43
CA GLY A 232 -9.53 21.57 12.67
C GLY A 232 -8.28 21.00 11.97
N HIS A 233 -7.67 19.93 12.52
CA HIS A 233 -6.60 19.19 11.86
C HIS A 233 -7.16 18.32 10.71
N ASN A 234 -8.20 17.54 11.01
CA ASN A 234 -8.84 16.63 10.08
C ASN A 234 -9.36 17.33 8.81
N SER A 235 -10.14 18.43 8.98
CA SER A 235 -10.70 19.22 7.86
C SER A 235 -9.75 20.29 7.31
N GLY A 236 -8.56 20.42 7.88
CA GLY A 236 -7.55 21.40 7.51
C GLY A 236 -6.35 20.77 6.82
N VAL A 237 -5.20 20.80 7.50
CA VAL A 237 -3.91 20.32 6.92
C VAL A 237 -3.97 18.87 6.49
N TRP A 238 -4.62 17.98 7.26
CA TRP A 238 -4.69 16.57 6.93
C TRP A 238 -5.45 16.31 5.65
N GLN A 239 -6.62 16.95 5.47
CA GLN A 239 -7.40 16.85 4.24
C GLN A 239 -6.61 17.34 2.99
N GLN A 240 -5.80 18.40 3.16
CA GLN A 240 -4.94 18.91 2.08
C GLN A 240 -3.83 17.91 1.73
N LEU A 241 -3.22 17.27 2.73
CA LEU A 241 -2.23 16.21 2.53
C LEU A 241 -2.84 15.00 1.81
N GLU A 242 -4.05 14.58 2.21
CA GLU A 242 -4.77 13.50 1.52
C GLU A 242 -5.06 13.82 0.06
N LYS A 243 -5.41 15.08 -0.24
CA LYS A 243 -5.57 15.51 -1.63
C LYS A 243 -4.24 15.41 -2.38
N LYS A 244 -3.15 15.90 -1.79
CA LYS A 244 -1.82 15.84 -2.39
C LYS A 244 -1.37 14.41 -2.66
N VAL A 245 -1.67 13.45 -1.76
CA VAL A 245 -1.41 12.02 -1.96
C VAL A 245 -2.14 11.48 -3.20
N ARG A 246 -3.40 11.86 -3.42
CA ARG A 246 -4.13 11.47 -4.65
C ARG A 246 -3.57 12.15 -5.90
N ASP A 247 -3.11 13.38 -5.79
CA ASP A 247 -2.46 14.09 -6.90
C ASP A 247 -1.16 13.35 -7.30
N TYR A 248 -0.35 12.87 -6.36
CA TYR A 248 0.83 12.03 -6.61
C TYR A 248 0.46 10.69 -7.29
N ALA A 249 -0.56 10.01 -6.79
CA ALA A 249 -1.01 8.74 -7.39
C ALA A 249 -1.61 8.91 -8.79
N SER A 250 -1.87 10.14 -9.22
CA SER A 250 -2.36 10.49 -10.56
C SER A 250 -1.24 11.00 -11.46
N ASP A 251 -0.01 11.11 -10.96
CA ASP A 251 1.14 11.58 -11.72
C ASP A 251 1.56 10.53 -12.77
N VAL A 252 2.04 10.98 -13.90
CA VAL A 252 2.49 10.11 -15.00
C VAL A 252 3.77 9.34 -14.66
N GLU A 253 4.52 9.82 -13.67
CA GLU A 253 5.72 9.15 -13.15
C GLU A 253 5.40 8.17 -12.01
N CYS A 254 4.12 7.97 -11.64
CA CYS A 254 3.67 7.09 -10.57
C CYS A 254 2.68 6.05 -11.11
N ASP A 255 3.10 4.81 -11.30
CA ASP A 255 2.20 3.72 -11.67
C ASP A 255 1.46 3.16 -10.46
N THR A 256 2.16 3.04 -9.33
CA THR A 256 1.58 2.60 -8.06
C THR A 256 2.15 3.43 -6.91
N LEU A 257 1.26 3.95 -6.09
CA LEU A 257 1.59 4.60 -4.82
C LEU A 257 1.23 3.66 -3.68
N TYR A 258 2.24 3.17 -2.96
CA TYR A 258 2.10 2.40 -1.73
C TYR A 258 2.03 3.37 -0.56
N ILE A 259 1.04 3.19 0.30
CA ILE A 259 0.70 4.17 1.33
C ILE A 259 0.54 3.48 2.67
N VAL A 260 1.21 4.02 3.68
CA VAL A 260 0.91 3.74 5.09
C VAL A 260 0.48 5.04 5.74
N LYS A 261 -0.67 5.04 6.39
CA LYS A 261 -1.15 6.17 7.21
C LYS A 261 -1.40 5.72 8.63
N ALA A 262 -1.00 6.54 9.57
CA ALA A 262 -1.18 6.22 10.97
C ALA A 262 -1.22 7.48 11.86
N ALA A 263 -1.47 7.21 13.13
CA ALA A 263 -1.35 8.18 14.20
C ALA A 263 -0.60 7.54 15.38
N THR A 264 0.09 8.33 16.15
CA THR A 264 0.92 7.82 17.23
C THR A 264 0.08 7.26 18.38
N ILE A 265 0.27 5.99 18.72
CA ILE A 265 -0.43 5.33 19.83
C ILE A 265 0.50 4.59 20.79
N ASP A 266 1.78 4.40 20.43
CA ASP A 266 2.68 3.51 21.15
C ASP A 266 3.51 4.24 22.23
N LYS A 267 4.21 5.30 21.85
CA LYS A 267 5.09 6.05 22.77
C LYS A 267 4.31 7.00 23.66
N PRO A 268 4.44 6.95 24.99
CA PRO A 268 3.70 7.83 25.92
C PRO A 268 3.87 9.33 25.59
N GLU A 269 5.08 9.76 25.22
CA GLU A 269 5.40 11.13 24.82
C GLU A 269 4.72 11.58 23.54
N HIS A 270 4.21 10.64 22.76
CA HIS A 270 3.46 10.89 21.54
C HIS A 270 1.93 10.80 21.74
N ILE A 271 1.47 10.70 22.99
CA ILE A 271 0.05 10.75 23.35
C ILE A 271 -0.29 12.13 23.89
N LYS A 272 -1.20 12.84 23.26
CA LYS A 272 -1.63 14.17 23.65
C LYS A 272 -2.50 14.15 24.91
N ASN A 273 -3.47 13.25 24.95
CA ASN A 273 -4.32 12.93 26.11
C ASN A 273 -5.08 11.60 25.87
N THR A 274 -5.97 11.28 26.82
CA THR A 274 -6.89 10.13 26.70
C THR A 274 -8.32 10.67 26.88
N THR A 275 -9.24 10.20 26.04
CA THR A 275 -10.66 10.56 26.14
C THR A 275 -11.29 9.97 27.41
N PRO A 276 -12.46 10.46 27.88
CA PRO A 276 -13.17 9.86 29.02
C PRO A 276 -13.52 8.37 28.83
N THR A 277 -13.58 7.90 27.61
CA THR A 277 -13.86 6.50 27.25
C THR A 277 -12.59 5.65 27.05
N GLY A 278 -11.41 6.23 27.32
CA GLY A 278 -10.12 5.53 27.27
C GLY A 278 -9.45 5.51 25.90
N LEU A 279 -9.97 6.22 24.89
CA LEU A 279 -9.29 6.30 23.59
C LEU A 279 -8.07 7.22 23.68
N ARG A 280 -6.93 6.79 23.19
CA ARG A 280 -5.72 7.61 23.10
C ARG A 280 -5.89 8.66 22.00
N VAL A 281 -5.64 9.92 22.35
CA VAL A 281 -5.58 11.01 21.40
C VAL A 281 -4.11 11.18 20.97
N PRO A 282 -3.76 10.91 19.72
CA PRO A 282 -2.38 10.98 19.26
C PRO A 282 -1.84 12.41 19.28
N ALA A 283 -0.55 12.58 19.52
CA ALA A 283 0.13 13.86 19.37
C ALA A 283 0.52 14.16 17.91
N TYR A 284 0.64 13.12 17.10
CA TYR A 284 1.04 13.23 15.69
C TYR A 284 0.25 12.27 14.79
N PHE A 285 0.02 12.72 13.56
CA PHE A 285 -0.39 11.89 12.43
C PHE A 285 0.75 11.83 11.42
N TYR A 286 0.88 10.72 10.71
CA TYR A 286 1.97 10.56 9.75
C TYR A 286 1.58 9.69 8.55
N MET A 287 2.37 9.80 7.50
CA MET A 287 2.28 8.96 6.30
C MET A 287 3.67 8.50 5.89
N ALA A 288 3.78 7.24 5.49
CA ALA A 288 4.89 6.73 4.70
C ALA A 288 4.36 6.48 3.28
N LEU A 289 5.02 7.05 2.29
CA LEU A 289 4.66 6.97 0.89
C LEU A 289 5.83 6.37 0.11
N LEU A 290 5.53 5.42 -0.78
CA LEU A 290 6.48 4.85 -1.73
C LEU A 290 5.83 4.84 -3.11
N SER A 291 6.37 5.60 -4.04
CA SER A 291 5.97 5.59 -5.45
C SER A 291 6.82 4.60 -6.23
N TYR A 292 6.22 3.92 -7.19
CA TYR A 292 6.92 3.08 -8.14
C TYR A 292 6.53 3.42 -9.57
N ASN A 293 7.53 3.47 -10.45
CA ASN A 293 7.35 3.67 -11.88
C ASN A 293 7.77 2.41 -12.64
N ASN A 294 6.82 1.76 -13.29
CA ASN A 294 7.05 0.51 -14.03
C ASN A 294 8.01 0.67 -15.21
N ALA A 295 7.99 1.83 -15.89
CA ALA A 295 8.80 2.04 -17.09
C ALA A 295 10.29 2.21 -16.77
N THR A 296 10.60 2.77 -15.61
CA THR A 296 11.98 3.07 -15.19
C THR A 296 12.49 2.14 -14.09
N GLY A 297 11.60 1.40 -13.43
CA GLY A 297 11.92 0.61 -12.23
C GLY A 297 12.26 1.47 -11.02
N LYS A 298 11.94 2.77 -11.04
CA LYS A 298 12.36 3.74 -10.05
C LYS A 298 11.37 3.84 -8.90
N TYR A 299 11.91 3.95 -7.70
CA TYR A 299 11.17 4.27 -6.49
C TYR A 299 11.45 5.71 -6.04
N HIS A 300 10.44 6.32 -5.43
CA HIS A 300 10.57 7.57 -4.66
C HIS A 300 9.84 7.40 -3.33
N ALA A 301 10.49 7.74 -2.23
CA ALA A 301 9.93 7.58 -0.90
C ALA A 301 9.84 8.90 -0.13
N LEU A 302 8.79 9.03 0.71
CA LEU A 302 8.53 10.23 1.49
C LEU A 302 7.87 9.90 2.81
N GLY A 303 8.45 10.38 3.91
CA GLY A 303 7.80 10.48 5.22
C GLY A 303 7.13 11.84 5.40
N ILE A 304 5.89 11.84 5.88
CA ILE A 304 5.14 13.04 6.26
C ILE A 304 4.83 12.95 7.74
N TRP A 305 5.22 13.99 8.51
CA TRP A 305 4.97 14.08 9.93
C TRP A 305 4.18 15.34 10.23
N SER A 306 3.01 15.20 10.86
CA SER A 306 2.06 16.29 11.12
C SER A 306 1.69 16.35 12.60
N PRO A 307 2.12 17.36 13.34
CA PRO A 307 1.65 17.59 14.71
C PRO A 307 0.13 17.74 14.73
N HIS A 308 -0.51 17.13 15.73
CA HIS A 308 -1.97 17.02 15.78
C HIS A 308 -2.62 18.28 16.37
N TYR A 309 -2.66 19.35 15.58
CA TYR A 309 -3.44 20.57 15.88
C TYR A 309 -3.78 21.35 14.61
N LYS A 310 -4.76 22.23 14.72
CA LYS A 310 -5.19 23.09 13.60
C LYS A 310 -4.03 23.97 13.12
N LYS A 311 -3.80 23.99 11.78
CA LYS A 311 -2.71 24.75 11.14
C LYS A 311 -1.31 24.30 11.59
N SER A 312 -1.14 23.02 11.92
CA SER A 312 0.17 22.48 12.25
C SER A 312 1.14 22.57 11.06
N PRO A 313 2.43 22.84 11.30
CA PRO A 313 3.43 22.69 10.26
C PRO A 313 3.57 21.22 9.86
N THR A 314 3.68 20.96 8.58
CA THR A 314 3.99 19.62 8.08
C THR A 314 5.49 19.50 7.89
N GLU A 315 6.07 18.43 8.40
CA GLU A 315 7.46 18.07 8.13
C GLU A 315 7.50 17.01 7.02
N TYR A 316 8.38 17.22 6.04
CA TYR A 316 8.74 16.26 5.02
C TYR A 316 10.10 15.66 5.37
N ILE A 317 10.11 14.38 5.66
CA ILE A 317 11.25 13.65 6.22
C ILE A 317 11.51 12.38 5.41
N THR A 318 12.64 11.74 5.62
CA THR A 318 12.91 10.42 5.03
C THR A 318 12.10 9.33 5.72
N ILE A 319 11.96 8.18 5.07
CA ILE A 319 11.35 6.99 5.71
C ILE A 319 12.20 6.57 6.91
N LYS A 320 13.53 6.58 6.81
CA LYS A 320 14.43 6.25 7.93
C LYS A 320 14.21 7.13 9.15
N GLU A 321 14.00 8.42 8.94
CA GLU A 321 13.66 9.33 10.04
C GLU A 321 12.27 9.03 10.61
N LEU A 322 11.29 8.69 9.77
CA LEU A 322 9.96 8.31 10.22
C LEU A 322 9.99 7.01 11.05
N GLN A 323 10.75 6.00 10.62
CA GLN A 323 10.98 4.76 11.37
C GLN A 323 11.58 5.04 12.75
N SER A 324 12.56 5.93 12.85
CA SER A 324 13.17 6.30 14.14
C SER A 324 12.19 6.97 15.10
N ARG A 325 11.23 7.75 14.56
CA ARG A 325 10.18 8.39 15.37
C ARG A 325 9.09 7.42 15.82
N THR A 326 8.77 6.40 14.99
CA THR A 326 7.62 5.52 15.19
C THR A 326 7.97 4.14 15.73
N ASN A 327 9.19 3.66 15.53
CA ASN A 327 9.64 2.27 15.72
C ASN A 327 8.85 1.27 14.83
N ILE A 328 8.35 1.74 13.69
CA ILE A 328 7.70 0.90 12.68
C ILE A 328 8.63 0.85 11.48
N ASP A 329 8.91 -0.33 11.00
CA ASP A 329 9.70 -0.59 9.81
C ASP A 329 8.77 -0.57 8.59
N PHE A 330 8.92 0.42 7.74
CA PHE A 330 8.08 0.64 6.57
C PHE A 330 8.75 0.07 5.33
N PHE A 331 7.96 -0.52 4.44
CA PHE A 331 8.41 -1.06 3.17
C PHE A 331 9.44 -2.20 3.29
N CYS A 332 9.49 -2.86 4.44
CA CYS A 332 10.39 -3.96 4.77
C CYS A 332 10.36 -5.14 3.78
N ASN A 333 9.39 -5.18 2.86
CA ASN A 333 9.31 -6.20 1.82
C ASN A 333 10.06 -5.80 0.52
N LEU A 334 10.71 -4.62 0.47
CA LEU A 334 11.68 -4.30 -0.56
C LEU A 334 12.99 -5.10 -0.32
N PRO A 335 13.76 -5.43 -1.38
CA PRO A 335 15.14 -5.90 -1.19
C PRO A 335 15.96 -4.90 -0.38
N ASP A 336 16.78 -5.37 0.56
CA ASP A 336 17.52 -4.54 1.55
C ASP A 336 18.33 -3.41 0.91
N ASP A 337 18.96 -3.65 -0.24
CA ASP A 337 19.74 -2.64 -0.96
C ASP A 337 18.87 -1.51 -1.54
N ILE A 338 17.69 -1.87 -2.07
CA ILE A 338 16.72 -0.89 -2.57
C ILE A 338 16.05 -0.16 -1.39
N GLU A 339 15.70 -0.91 -0.34
CA GLU A 339 15.08 -0.36 0.86
C GLU A 339 16.00 0.70 1.50
N GLU A 340 17.27 0.39 1.74
CA GLU A 340 18.24 1.32 2.33
C GLU A 340 18.42 2.59 1.47
N GLU A 341 18.48 2.44 0.14
CA GLU A 341 18.60 3.58 -0.77
C GLU A 341 17.37 4.50 -0.66
N VAL A 342 16.17 3.95 -0.83
CA VAL A 342 14.94 4.76 -0.89
C VAL A 342 14.54 5.34 0.46
N GLU A 343 14.84 4.64 1.55
CA GLU A 343 14.54 5.11 2.90
C GLU A 343 15.35 6.32 3.33
N ASN A 344 16.56 6.46 2.81
CA ASN A 344 17.48 7.55 3.13
C ASN A 344 17.46 8.69 2.08
N ASP A 345 16.75 8.51 0.96
CA ASP A 345 16.85 9.40 -0.20
C ASP A 345 16.34 10.82 0.09
N LYS A 346 17.29 11.78 0.15
CA LYS A 346 17.07 13.24 0.19
C LYS A 346 17.55 13.94 -1.09
N SER A 347 17.72 13.19 -2.16
CA SER A 347 18.19 13.74 -3.42
C SER A 347 17.26 14.84 -3.96
N ASN A 348 17.83 15.72 -4.79
CA ASN A 348 17.05 16.73 -5.49
C ASN A 348 16.00 16.10 -6.42
N ASP A 349 16.23 14.90 -6.92
CA ASP A 349 15.32 14.19 -7.78
C ASP A 349 14.10 13.69 -6.99
N ASN A 350 14.30 13.06 -5.84
CA ASN A 350 13.24 12.68 -4.93
C ASN A 350 12.43 13.90 -4.44
N ALA A 351 13.12 14.98 -4.02
CA ALA A 351 12.48 16.23 -3.62
C ALA A 351 11.63 16.85 -4.75
N ARG A 352 12.13 16.81 -5.99
CA ARG A 352 11.43 17.30 -7.19
C ARG A 352 10.17 16.47 -7.48
N PHE A 353 10.28 15.13 -7.44
CA PHE A 353 9.15 14.24 -7.65
C PHE A 353 8.00 14.56 -6.70
N TRP A 354 8.29 14.71 -5.41
CA TRP A 354 7.28 15.04 -4.41
C TRP A 354 6.89 16.52 -4.36
N GLY A 355 7.57 17.40 -5.10
CA GLY A 355 7.35 18.86 -5.08
C GLY A 355 7.50 19.44 -3.67
N ILE A 356 8.56 19.04 -2.96
CA ILE A 356 8.84 19.40 -1.56
C ILE A 356 10.27 19.86 -1.38
N THR A 357 10.55 20.36 -0.15
CA THR A 357 11.90 20.47 0.39
C THR A 357 11.94 19.62 1.66
N PHE A 358 12.92 18.74 1.78
CA PHE A 358 13.13 17.99 3.01
C PHE A 358 13.52 18.93 4.14
N ASN A 359 12.95 18.70 5.33
CA ASN A 359 13.34 19.45 6.51
C ASN A 359 14.82 19.19 6.81
N SER A 360 15.61 20.24 6.87
CA SER A 360 16.97 20.18 7.42
C SER A 360 16.87 20.07 8.95
N LYS A 361 17.58 19.13 9.54
CA LYS A 361 17.78 19.11 10.99
C LYS A 361 18.63 20.29 11.44
#